data_3f9424aadf21de54d53471d28cad1924
#
_entry.id   3f9424aadf21de54d53471d28cad1924
#
_cell.length_a   1.000
_cell.length_b   1.000
_cell.length_c   1.000
_cell.angle_alpha   90.00
_cell.angle_beta   90.00
_cell.angle_gamma   90.00
#
_symmetry.space_group_name_H-M   'P 1'
#
loop_
_entity.id
_entity.type
_entity.pdbx_description
1 polymer ?
#
loop_
_entity_poly.entity_id
_entity_poly.type
_entity_poly.pdbx_seq_one_letter_code
_entity_poly.pdbx_strand_id
1 'polypeptide(L)'
;MAIRSEVEHWDVVIVGAGIAGLAAAIALRKDGRSILVLEKSSMNKEVGALISLQPNASKIVDGWNMQQFLAEKKPMVDEAFRLLNVEGKLQVEMKLNTSQFGADRMLYHRQDLHDALRQAATSDDMPGSPAVIRTSSGVTGCDCESGTVYLSNGSSVQGSVVIGADGIRSAIRDEVIKGSASEGSKAIPTGLSAYRILVETDKLPKLEVSEDVFDLKRSATTMIVGHDKRIIMGPGRGGEMFGLVCLVPDPNPDGEGTSWNNPAPLEEVLEAFKAFPAWVRDIMSQAPDVALWQLRDIDPLTTWTKGRAILIGDAAHAMLPTQGQGASQSIEDAEALQAFLSDSDSKSSGDEVHAQLQAIVSARYERASLIQAYSRLQAKPAASKDNKTVQLNPQEFMEYNCNYSGAKDWAKRQREAEEMAYKQTAARA
;
A
#
# COMPACT_ATOMS: atom_id res chain seq x y z
N MET A 1 -25.90 39.84 -9.15
CA MET A 1 -26.08 38.91 -8.03
C MET A 1 -25.44 37.60 -8.45
N ALA A 2 -24.25 37.28 -7.91
CA ALA A 2 -23.66 35.97 -8.11
C ALA A 2 -24.52 34.97 -7.32
N ILE A 3 -25.12 34.00 -7.99
CA ILE A 3 -25.74 32.84 -7.37
C ILE A 3 -24.62 32.14 -6.64
N ARG A 4 -24.58 32.20 -5.29
CA ARG A 4 -23.78 31.31 -4.49
C ARG A 4 -24.33 29.91 -4.77
N SER A 5 -23.67 29.14 -5.61
CA SER A 5 -23.93 27.69 -5.67
C SER A 5 -23.75 27.16 -4.26
N GLU A 6 -24.78 26.53 -3.70
CA GLU A 6 -24.64 25.80 -2.44
C GLU A 6 -23.49 24.83 -2.61
N VAL A 7 -22.54 24.86 -1.69
CA VAL A 7 -21.41 23.91 -1.67
C VAL A 7 -22.01 22.53 -1.40
N GLU A 8 -21.77 21.60 -2.30
CA GLU A 8 -22.25 20.24 -2.16
C GLU A 8 -21.63 19.59 -0.91
N HIS A 9 -22.47 19.04 -0.04
CA HIS A 9 -22.06 18.48 1.24
C HIS A 9 -22.15 16.93 1.25
N TRP A 10 -21.13 16.29 1.84
CA TRP A 10 -21.00 14.84 1.99
C TRP A 10 -20.61 14.50 3.43
N ASP A 11 -21.01 13.32 3.92
CA ASP A 11 -20.51 12.85 5.21
C ASP A 11 -19.00 12.57 5.15
N VAL A 12 -18.53 11.98 4.04
CA VAL A 12 -17.10 11.70 3.82
C VAL A 12 -16.68 12.09 2.40
N VAL A 13 -15.62 12.87 2.29
CA VAL A 13 -14.92 13.15 1.03
C VAL A 13 -13.57 12.45 1.05
N ILE A 14 -13.34 11.53 0.11
CA ILE A 14 -12.09 10.79 -0.05
C ILE A 14 -11.36 11.33 -1.28
N VAL A 15 -10.12 11.74 -1.12
CA VAL A 15 -9.28 12.23 -2.22
C VAL A 15 -8.32 11.14 -2.66
N GLY A 16 -8.54 10.63 -3.87
CA GLY A 16 -7.80 9.52 -4.48
C GLY A 16 -8.58 8.20 -4.47
N ALA A 17 -8.75 7.58 -5.64
CA ALA A 17 -9.39 6.27 -5.82
C ALA A 17 -8.35 5.13 -5.97
N GLY A 18 -7.20 5.22 -5.29
CA GLY A 18 -6.26 4.11 -5.15
C GLY A 18 -6.76 3.05 -4.17
N ILE A 19 -5.93 2.05 -3.87
CA ILE A 19 -6.27 0.97 -2.91
C ILE A 19 -6.72 1.53 -1.57
N ALA A 20 -6.00 2.52 -1.01
CA ALA A 20 -6.34 3.15 0.26
C ALA A 20 -7.72 3.82 0.24
N GLY A 21 -7.98 4.65 -0.78
CA GLY A 21 -9.24 5.40 -0.86
C GLY A 21 -10.45 4.50 -1.12
N LEU A 22 -10.31 3.49 -1.99
CA LEU A 22 -11.37 2.52 -2.26
C LEU A 22 -11.66 1.63 -1.04
N ALA A 23 -10.61 1.20 -0.33
CA ALA A 23 -10.75 0.47 0.92
C ALA A 23 -11.46 1.30 2.00
N ALA A 24 -11.11 2.59 2.14
CA ALA A 24 -11.80 3.51 3.04
C ALA A 24 -13.29 3.68 2.66
N ALA A 25 -13.60 3.78 1.36
CA ALA A 25 -14.98 3.85 0.89
C ALA A 25 -15.76 2.59 1.28
N ILE A 26 -15.20 1.38 1.09
CA ILE A 26 -15.82 0.12 1.49
C ILE A 26 -16.04 0.08 3.00
N ALA A 27 -15.02 0.43 3.77
CA ALA A 27 -15.05 0.38 5.22
C ALA A 27 -16.11 1.32 5.84
N LEU A 28 -16.31 2.51 5.25
CA LEU A 28 -17.17 3.54 5.81
C LEU A 28 -18.60 3.54 5.26
N ARG A 29 -18.87 2.93 4.09
CA ARG A 29 -20.22 2.90 3.50
C ARG A 29 -21.23 2.12 4.34
N LYS A 30 -20.76 1.17 5.13
CA LYS A 30 -21.60 0.23 5.89
C LYS A 30 -22.60 0.93 6.83
N ASP A 31 -22.24 2.13 7.32
CA ASP A 31 -23.07 2.90 8.24
C ASP A 31 -24.07 3.83 7.53
N GLY A 32 -24.28 3.66 6.22
CA GLY A 32 -25.24 4.44 5.42
C GLY A 32 -24.77 5.86 5.09
N ARG A 33 -23.48 6.18 5.25
CA ARG A 33 -22.91 7.49 4.95
C ARG A 33 -22.91 7.80 3.46
N SER A 34 -23.11 9.07 3.13
CA SER A 34 -22.85 9.61 1.80
C SER A 34 -21.36 9.79 1.60
N ILE A 35 -20.78 9.04 0.63
CA ILE A 35 -19.32 9.02 0.37
C ILE A 35 -19.05 9.49 -1.05
N LEU A 36 -18.21 10.54 -1.17
CA LEU A 36 -17.67 11.01 -2.43
C LEU A 36 -16.18 10.68 -2.53
N VAL A 37 -15.79 9.97 -3.59
CA VAL A 37 -14.39 9.73 -3.94
C VAL A 37 -14.02 10.60 -5.14
N LEU A 38 -13.00 11.44 -4.97
CA LEU A 38 -12.46 12.32 -6.01
C LEU A 38 -11.19 11.73 -6.60
N GLU A 39 -11.20 11.41 -7.89
CA GLU A 39 -10.04 10.82 -8.58
C GLU A 39 -9.60 11.70 -9.75
N LYS A 40 -8.30 12.03 -9.80
CA LYS A 40 -7.73 12.90 -10.84
C LYS A 40 -7.67 12.25 -12.22
N SER A 41 -7.50 10.93 -12.28
CA SER A 41 -7.42 10.16 -13.51
C SER A 41 -8.80 9.81 -14.05
N SER A 42 -8.85 9.35 -15.30
CA SER A 42 -10.06 8.74 -15.88
C SER A 42 -10.26 7.29 -15.46
N MET A 43 -9.33 6.69 -14.70
CA MET A 43 -9.29 5.29 -14.28
C MET A 43 -9.29 4.26 -15.43
N ASN A 44 -8.98 4.69 -16.65
CA ASN A 44 -9.06 3.82 -17.83
C ASN A 44 -7.85 2.87 -17.97
N LYS A 45 -6.73 3.18 -17.31
CA LYS A 45 -5.51 2.34 -17.35
C LYS A 45 -4.79 2.44 -16.01
N GLU A 46 -4.60 1.30 -15.36
CA GLU A 46 -3.60 1.12 -14.31
C GLU A 46 -2.40 0.35 -14.87
N VAL A 47 -1.21 0.69 -14.36
CA VAL A 47 0.00 -0.04 -14.75
C VAL A 47 -0.03 -1.42 -14.12
N GLY A 48 0.03 -2.47 -14.96
CA GLY A 48 0.05 -3.84 -14.52
C GLY A 48 1.29 -4.15 -13.66
N ALA A 49 1.06 -4.78 -12.52
CA ALA A 49 2.09 -5.34 -11.66
C ALA A 49 1.46 -6.41 -10.78
N LEU A 50 2.26 -7.32 -10.24
CA LEU A 50 1.79 -8.18 -9.17
C LEU A 50 1.83 -7.43 -7.85
N ILE A 51 0.86 -7.71 -6.99
CA ILE A 51 0.75 -7.20 -5.64
C ILE A 51 0.31 -8.32 -4.71
N SER A 52 0.77 -8.29 -3.46
CA SER A 52 0.29 -9.22 -2.45
C SER A 52 -0.45 -8.48 -1.34
N LEU A 53 -1.52 -9.11 -0.85
CA LEU A 53 -2.07 -8.79 0.47
C LEU A 53 -1.50 -9.80 1.46
N GLN A 54 -0.90 -9.27 2.51
CA GLN A 54 -0.37 -10.07 3.59
C GLN A 54 -1.51 -10.55 4.51
N PRO A 55 -1.35 -11.57 5.36
CA PRO A 55 -2.40 -12.10 6.23
C PRO A 55 -3.13 -11.04 7.07
N ASN A 56 -2.43 -10.00 7.52
CA ASN A 56 -3.03 -8.87 8.24
C ASN A 56 -4.13 -8.17 7.43
N ALA A 57 -3.90 -7.93 6.14
CA ALA A 57 -4.87 -7.30 5.24
C ALA A 57 -5.91 -8.28 4.72
N SER A 58 -5.52 -9.53 4.41
CA SER A 58 -6.46 -10.54 3.93
C SER A 58 -7.58 -10.79 4.93
N LYS A 59 -7.29 -10.87 6.24
CA LYS A 59 -8.30 -10.97 7.31
C LYS A 59 -9.34 -9.84 7.26
N ILE A 60 -8.89 -8.62 7.01
CA ILE A 60 -9.77 -7.45 6.95
C ILE A 60 -10.67 -7.54 5.73
N VAL A 61 -10.09 -7.84 4.56
CA VAL A 61 -10.81 -7.98 3.29
C VAL A 61 -11.84 -9.10 3.35
N ASP A 62 -11.50 -10.24 3.99
CA ASP A 62 -12.43 -11.33 4.24
C ASP A 62 -13.61 -10.87 5.12
N GLY A 63 -13.35 -10.06 6.14
CA GLY A 63 -14.37 -9.46 7.01
C GLY A 63 -15.29 -8.46 6.31
N TRP A 64 -14.89 -7.90 5.16
CA TRP A 64 -15.74 -7.04 4.35
C TRP A 64 -16.68 -7.79 3.40
N ASN A 65 -16.58 -9.13 3.31
CA ASN A 65 -17.41 -9.99 2.45
C ASN A 65 -17.31 -9.63 0.95
N MET A 66 -16.09 -9.34 0.47
CA MET A 66 -15.85 -8.99 -0.94
C MET A 66 -15.53 -10.19 -1.83
N GLN A 67 -15.70 -11.43 -1.36
CA GLN A 67 -15.26 -12.65 -2.05
C GLN A 67 -15.83 -12.75 -3.48
N GLN A 68 -17.08 -12.32 -3.69
CA GLN A 68 -17.71 -12.33 -5.01
C GLN A 68 -16.97 -11.45 -6.05
N PHE A 69 -16.41 -10.31 -5.63
CA PHE A 69 -15.67 -9.42 -6.52
C PHE A 69 -14.22 -9.88 -6.74
N LEU A 70 -13.66 -10.60 -5.77
CA LEU A 70 -12.29 -11.10 -5.82
C LEU A 70 -12.20 -12.43 -6.59
N ALA A 71 -13.14 -13.35 -6.42
CA ALA A 71 -13.09 -14.69 -7.02
C ALA A 71 -12.96 -14.64 -8.54
N GLU A 72 -13.68 -13.75 -9.21
CA GLU A 72 -13.61 -13.54 -10.66
C GLU A 72 -12.22 -13.11 -11.16
N LYS A 73 -11.41 -12.54 -10.28
CA LYS A 73 -10.06 -12.02 -10.57
C LYS A 73 -8.97 -13.09 -10.45
N LYS A 74 -9.35 -14.35 -10.19
CA LYS A 74 -8.44 -15.49 -10.05
C LYS A 74 -7.25 -15.21 -9.13
N PRO A 75 -7.47 -14.76 -7.87
CA PRO A 75 -6.38 -14.58 -6.92
C PRO A 75 -5.71 -15.92 -6.63
N MET A 76 -4.46 -15.88 -6.18
CA MET A 76 -3.72 -17.09 -5.83
C MET A 76 -3.24 -17.00 -4.38
N VAL A 77 -3.29 -18.13 -3.67
CA VAL A 77 -2.65 -18.25 -2.37
C VAL A 77 -1.15 -18.33 -2.57
N ASP A 78 -0.38 -17.52 -1.86
CA ASP A 78 1.08 -17.61 -1.85
C ASP A 78 1.53 -18.69 -0.85
N GLU A 79 1.88 -19.87 -1.34
CA GLU A 79 2.16 -21.05 -0.52
C GLU A 79 3.55 -21.02 0.13
N ALA A 80 4.49 -20.27 -0.47
CA ALA A 80 5.86 -20.21 0.02
C ALA A 80 6.59 -18.93 -0.40
N PHE A 81 7.47 -18.46 0.46
CA PHE A 81 8.51 -17.51 0.09
C PHE A 81 9.84 -18.25 -0.11
N ARG A 82 10.45 -18.09 -1.28
CA ARG A 82 11.65 -18.79 -1.69
C ARG A 82 12.77 -17.79 -1.95
N LEU A 83 13.92 -18.06 -1.37
CA LEU A 83 15.13 -17.25 -1.54
C LEU A 83 16.19 -18.04 -2.30
N LEU A 84 16.59 -17.52 -3.45
CA LEU A 84 17.68 -18.06 -4.25
C LEU A 84 18.86 -17.08 -4.26
N ASN A 85 20.06 -17.62 -4.41
CA ASN A 85 21.23 -16.81 -4.68
C ASN A 85 21.32 -16.44 -6.19
N VAL A 86 22.32 -15.65 -6.54
CA VAL A 86 22.53 -15.17 -7.93
C VAL A 86 22.83 -16.28 -8.94
N GLU A 87 23.33 -17.44 -8.47
CA GLU A 87 23.52 -18.63 -9.29
C GLU A 87 22.23 -19.46 -9.48
N GLY A 88 21.11 -19.02 -8.90
CA GLY A 88 19.83 -19.71 -8.96
C GLY A 88 19.70 -20.91 -8.02
N LYS A 89 20.55 -21.01 -7.00
CA LYS A 89 20.46 -22.10 -5.99
C LYS A 89 19.54 -21.68 -4.86
N LEU A 90 18.61 -22.56 -4.51
CA LEU A 90 17.71 -22.37 -3.36
C LEU A 90 18.52 -22.32 -2.06
N GLN A 91 18.34 -21.23 -1.30
CA GLN A 91 18.98 -21.00 0.00
C GLN A 91 18.00 -21.25 1.14
N VAL A 92 16.77 -20.73 0.99
CA VAL A 92 15.71 -20.82 2.00
C VAL A 92 14.37 -21.01 1.30
N GLU A 93 13.57 -21.90 1.83
CA GLU A 93 12.15 -21.99 1.52
C GLU A 93 11.36 -21.89 2.82
N MET A 94 10.52 -20.89 2.92
CA MET A 94 9.62 -20.67 4.04
C MET A 94 8.19 -20.91 3.58
N LYS A 95 7.59 -21.99 4.07
CA LYS A 95 6.17 -22.26 3.81
C LYS A 95 5.33 -21.22 4.53
N LEU A 96 4.36 -20.68 3.82
CA LEU A 96 3.38 -19.75 4.36
C LEU A 96 2.16 -20.55 4.76
N ASN A 97 1.79 -20.48 6.02
CA ASN A 97 0.73 -21.32 6.56
C ASN A 97 -0.41 -20.46 7.10
N THR A 98 -1.59 -20.61 6.53
CA THR A 98 -2.83 -19.94 6.94
C THR A 98 -3.10 -20.09 8.43
N SER A 99 -2.88 -21.28 8.97
CA SER A 99 -3.19 -21.56 10.38
C SER A 99 -2.38 -20.71 11.37
N GLN A 100 -1.21 -20.23 10.96
CA GLN A 100 -0.36 -19.42 11.84
C GLN A 100 -0.94 -18.01 12.07
N PHE A 101 -1.53 -17.40 11.04
CA PHE A 101 -1.95 -15.99 11.08
C PHE A 101 -3.46 -15.79 10.87
N GLY A 102 -4.23 -16.86 10.68
CA GLY A 102 -5.69 -16.81 10.53
C GLY A 102 -6.18 -16.36 9.15
N ALA A 103 -5.30 -16.13 8.19
CA ALA A 103 -5.61 -15.88 6.79
C ALA A 103 -4.40 -16.18 5.91
N ASP A 104 -4.63 -16.34 4.60
CA ASP A 104 -3.59 -16.54 3.62
C ASP A 104 -2.93 -15.24 3.19
N ARG A 105 -1.68 -15.33 2.77
CA ARG A 105 -1.07 -14.32 1.92
C ARG A 105 -1.58 -14.54 0.49
N MET A 106 -2.18 -13.49 -0.10
CA MET A 106 -2.83 -13.56 -1.40
C MET A 106 -2.04 -12.80 -2.45
N LEU A 107 -1.89 -13.40 -3.63
CA LEU A 107 -1.29 -12.77 -4.81
C LEU A 107 -2.38 -12.31 -5.76
N TYR A 108 -2.26 -11.07 -6.23
CA TYR A 108 -3.17 -10.43 -7.19
C TYR A 108 -2.39 -9.78 -8.33
N HIS A 109 -3.04 -9.66 -9.46
CA HIS A 109 -2.69 -8.59 -10.39
C HIS A 109 -3.24 -7.27 -9.84
N ARG A 110 -2.43 -6.21 -9.80
CA ARG A 110 -2.76 -4.94 -9.11
C ARG A 110 -4.05 -4.30 -9.64
N GLN A 111 -4.24 -4.31 -10.95
CA GLN A 111 -5.47 -3.80 -11.57
C GLN A 111 -6.70 -4.61 -11.15
N ASP A 112 -6.57 -5.92 -11.03
CA ASP A 112 -7.68 -6.80 -10.65
C ASP A 112 -8.12 -6.55 -9.21
N LEU A 113 -7.17 -6.39 -8.29
CA LEU A 113 -7.47 -5.99 -6.91
C LEU A 113 -8.13 -4.60 -6.86
N HIS A 114 -7.61 -3.64 -7.62
CA HIS A 114 -8.17 -2.30 -7.71
C HIS A 114 -9.60 -2.30 -8.26
N ASP A 115 -9.86 -3.06 -9.34
CA ASP A 115 -11.19 -3.21 -9.93
C ASP A 115 -12.18 -3.88 -8.96
N ALA A 116 -11.74 -4.91 -8.23
CA ALA A 116 -12.56 -5.56 -7.21
C ALA A 116 -12.93 -4.59 -6.07
N LEU A 117 -11.97 -3.81 -5.58
CA LEU A 117 -12.21 -2.78 -4.57
C LEU A 117 -13.18 -1.70 -5.10
N ARG A 118 -12.99 -1.25 -6.34
CA ARG A 118 -13.87 -0.27 -6.97
C ARG A 118 -15.31 -0.81 -7.09
N GLN A 119 -15.49 -2.02 -7.58
CA GLN A 119 -16.79 -2.66 -7.67
C GLN A 119 -17.44 -2.79 -6.29
N ALA A 120 -16.72 -3.27 -5.29
CA ALA A 120 -17.25 -3.39 -3.93
C ALA A 120 -17.63 -2.02 -3.33
N ALA A 121 -16.84 -0.96 -3.58
CA ALA A 121 -17.15 0.39 -3.08
C ALA A 121 -18.43 0.96 -3.70
N THR A 122 -18.78 0.61 -4.95
CA THR A 122 -19.89 1.21 -5.71
C THR A 122 -21.07 0.28 -5.98
N SER A 123 -21.00 -1.00 -5.59
CA SER A 123 -22.09 -1.97 -5.82
C SER A 123 -23.22 -1.84 -4.82
N ASP A 124 -24.46 -2.03 -5.26
CA ASP A 124 -25.62 -2.18 -4.39
C ASP A 124 -25.65 -3.54 -3.67
N ASP A 125 -24.84 -4.51 -4.10
CA ASP A 125 -24.74 -5.83 -3.47
C ASP A 125 -23.92 -5.83 -2.16
N MET A 126 -23.30 -4.72 -1.82
CA MET A 126 -22.56 -4.53 -0.55
C MET A 126 -23.42 -3.79 0.48
N PRO A 127 -23.24 -4.08 1.78
CA PRO A 127 -23.96 -3.36 2.84
C PRO A 127 -23.71 -1.85 2.81
N GLY A 128 -24.73 -1.05 3.09
CA GLY A 128 -24.68 0.41 3.16
C GLY A 128 -24.82 1.10 1.80
N SER A 129 -24.64 2.42 1.78
CA SER A 129 -24.82 3.23 0.57
C SER A 129 -23.64 3.11 -0.37
N PRO A 130 -23.84 2.87 -1.70
CA PRO A 130 -22.75 2.92 -2.67
C PRO A 130 -22.00 4.24 -2.65
N ALA A 131 -20.68 4.21 -2.71
CA ALA A 131 -19.88 5.42 -2.84
C ALA A 131 -19.97 5.98 -4.26
N VAL A 132 -19.97 7.30 -4.37
CA VAL A 132 -19.92 8.01 -5.66
C VAL A 132 -18.47 8.30 -6.01
N ILE A 133 -18.01 7.83 -7.17
CA ILE A 133 -16.65 8.14 -7.68
C ILE A 133 -16.77 9.19 -8.79
N ARG A 134 -16.08 10.32 -8.61
CA ARG A 134 -15.89 11.35 -9.66
C ARG A 134 -14.49 11.28 -10.20
N THR A 135 -14.35 10.78 -11.41
CA THR A 135 -13.09 10.75 -12.14
C THR A 135 -12.79 12.13 -12.76
N SER A 136 -11.58 12.33 -13.25
CA SER A 136 -11.11 13.60 -13.83
C SER A 136 -11.32 14.80 -12.89
N SER A 137 -11.27 14.56 -11.58
CA SER A 137 -11.54 15.51 -10.50
C SER A 137 -10.27 15.72 -9.66
N GLY A 138 -9.30 16.41 -10.24
CA GLY A 138 -8.04 16.73 -9.54
C GLY A 138 -8.28 17.66 -8.35
N VAL A 139 -7.74 17.33 -7.21
CA VAL A 139 -7.78 18.13 -5.98
C VAL A 139 -6.48 18.92 -5.85
N THR A 140 -6.58 20.18 -5.45
CA THR A 140 -5.46 21.10 -5.26
C THR A 140 -5.13 21.36 -3.80
N GLY A 141 -6.03 21.03 -2.87
CA GLY A 141 -5.86 21.17 -1.42
C GLY A 141 -7.19 21.15 -0.69
N CYS A 142 -7.16 21.41 0.61
CA CYS A 142 -8.37 21.53 1.43
C CYS A 142 -8.19 22.56 2.54
N ASP A 143 -9.31 23.06 3.04
CA ASP A 143 -9.38 23.67 4.37
C ASP A 143 -9.73 22.59 5.38
N CYS A 144 -8.74 22.20 6.17
CA CYS A 144 -8.89 21.11 7.14
C CYS A 144 -9.89 21.40 8.25
N GLU A 145 -10.12 22.67 8.60
CA GLU A 145 -11.03 23.04 9.69
C GLU A 145 -12.48 22.97 9.24
N SER A 146 -12.82 23.50 8.06
CA SER A 146 -14.17 23.45 7.51
C SER A 146 -14.50 22.14 6.80
N GLY A 147 -13.50 21.34 6.42
CA GLY A 147 -13.65 20.15 5.57
C GLY A 147 -13.92 20.49 4.09
N THR A 148 -13.56 21.68 3.64
CA THR A 148 -13.77 22.11 2.25
C THR A 148 -12.59 21.63 1.38
N VAL A 149 -12.89 20.86 0.33
CA VAL A 149 -11.92 20.35 -0.65
C VAL A 149 -12.02 21.15 -1.94
N TYR A 150 -10.88 21.64 -2.44
CA TYR A 150 -10.76 22.48 -3.63
C TYR A 150 -10.33 21.66 -4.85
N LEU A 151 -11.08 21.79 -5.94
CA LEU A 151 -10.80 21.09 -7.18
C LEU A 151 -10.04 21.98 -8.18
N SER A 152 -9.29 21.36 -9.07
CA SER A 152 -8.48 22.04 -10.10
C SER A 152 -9.31 22.85 -11.11
N ASN A 153 -10.61 22.57 -11.23
CA ASN A 153 -11.55 23.33 -12.07
C ASN A 153 -12.14 24.58 -11.39
N GLY A 154 -11.71 24.89 -10.16
CA GLY A 154 -12.17 26.03 -9.36
C GLY A 154 -13.44 25.78 -8.55
N SER A 155 -14.06 24.60 -8.65
CA SER A 155 -15.17 24.23 -7.76
C SER A 155 -14.68 23.68 -6.43
N SER A 156 -15.60 23.53 -5.47
CA SER A 156 -15.32 22.94 -4.18
C SER A 156 -16.46 22.03 -3.72
N VAL A 157 -16.14 21.08 -2.86
CA VAL A 157 -17.10 20.24 -2.13
C VAL A 157 -16.75 20.26 -0.66
N GLN A 158 -17.69 19.95 0.22
CA GLN A 158 -17.47 19.92 1.67
C GLN A 158 -17.75 18.53 2.23
N GLY A 159 -16.85 18.03 3.08
CA GLY A 159 -17.02 16.80 3.83
C GLY A 159 -17.08 17.04 5.33
N SER A 160 -17.92 16.30 6.06
CA SER A 160 -17.83 16.25 7.52
C SER A 160 -16.49 15.65 7.96
N VAL A 161 -15.97 14.69 7.16
CA VAL A 161 -14.61 14.15 7.25
C VAL A 161 -13.96 14.19 5.87
N VAL A 162 -12.67 14.58 5.80
CA VAL A 162 -11.85 14.56 4.59
C VAL A 162 -10.74 13.52 4.75
N ILE A 163 -10.64 12.59 3.81
CA ILE A 163 -9.63 11.54 3.82
C ILE A 163 -8.67 11.75 2.64
N GLY A 164 -7.42 12.12 2.93
CA GLY A 164 -6.34 12.21 1.96
C GLY A 164 -5.76 10.82 1.67
N ALA A 165 -6.15 10.24 0.54
CA ALA A 165 -5.66 8.96 0.02
C ALA A 165 -5.02 9.14 -1.37
N ASP A 166 -4.51 10.34 -1.66
CA ASP A 166 -4.02 10.82 -2.94
C ASP A 166 -2.53 10.47 -3.21
N GLY A 167 -2.03 9.52 -2.41
CA GLY A 167 -0.76 8.84 -2.65
C GLY A 167 0.47 9.69 -2.30
N ILE A 168 1.61 9.24 -2.78
CA ILE A 168 2.92 9.80 -2.40
C ILE A 168 3.08 11.29 -2.78
N ARG A 169 2.33 11.79 -3.78
CA ARG A 169 2.28 13.21 -4.20
C ARG A 169 1.06 13.95 -3.65
N SER A 170 0.66 13.63 -2.42
CA SER A 170 -0.57 14.12 -1.81
C SER A 170 -0.60 15.65 -1.67
N ALA A 171 -1.67 16.26 -2.22
CA ALA A 171 -2.01 17.66 -2.00
C ALA A 171 -2.67 17.88 -0.62
N ILE A 172 -3.40 16.87 -0.11
CA ILE A 172 -4.01 16.93 1.22
C ILE A 172 -2.94 16.88 2.31
N ARG A 173 -1.85 16.13 2.10
CA ARG A 173 -0.72 16.10 3.05
C ARG A 173 -0.16 17.49 3.31
N ASP A 174 0.05 18.28 2.28
CA ASP A 174 0.65 19.62 2.42
C ASP A 174 -0.19 20.51 3.34
N GLU A 175 -1.53 20.40 3.31
CA GLU A 175 -2.42 21.18 4.19
C GLU A 175 -2.50 20.60 5.62
N VAL A 176 -2.44 19.27 5.76
CA VAL A 176 -2.47 18.61 7.07
C VAL A 176 -1.20 18.91 7.88
N ILE A 177 -0.02 18.83 7.24
CA ILE A 177 1.26 19.04 7.92
C ILE A 177 1.68 20.51 8.06
N LYS A 178 0.94 21.42 7.46
CA LYS A 178 1.20 22.87 7.51
C LYS A 178 1.18 23.41 8.95
N GLY A 179 2.28 24.05 9.34
CA GLY A 179 2.52 24.51 10.71
C GLY A 179 3.04 23.42 11.66
N SER A 180 3.31 22.22 11.19
CA SER A 180 3.94 21.15 11.98
C SER A 180 5.44 21.04 11.72
N ALA A 181 6.15 20.22 12.51
CA ALA A 181 7.58 19.94 12.29
C ALA A 181 7.85 19.19 10.96
N SER A 182 6.82 18.64 10.33
CA SER A 182 6.92 17.97 9.02
C SER A 182 6.55 18.88 7.86
N GLU A 183 6.31 20.19 8.07
CA GLU A 183 5.95 21.10 6.99
C GLU A 183 7.01 21.07 5.86
N GLY A 184 6.51 20.94 4.63
CA GLY A 184 7.37 20.83 3.45
C GLY A 184 7.93 19.44 3.18
N SER A 185 7.55 18.40 3.97
CA SER A 185 7.94 17.01 3.71
C SER A 185 7.49 16.55 2.33
N LYS A 186 8.42 16.05 1.53
CA LYS A 186 8.22 15.58 0.16
C LYS A 186 8.73 14.15 0.00
N ALA A 187 8.28 13.50 -1.06
CA ALA A 187 8.81 12.22 -1.47
C ALA A 187 10.29 12.33 -1.86
N ILE A 188 11.15 11.55 -1.20
CA ILE A 188 12.59 11.52 -1.41
C ILE A 188 13.01 10.28 -2.22
N PRO A 189 13.98 10.41 -3.14
CA PRO A 189 14.58 9.26 -3.80
C PRO A 189 15.29 8.38 -2.78
N THR A 190 15.17 7.07 -2.96
CA THR A 190 15.77 6.09 -2.02
C THR A 190 17.10 5.53 -2.49
N GLY A 191 17.59 5.96 -3.66
CA GLY A 191 18.77 5.40 -4.31
C GLY A 191 18.50 4.08 -5.01
N LEU A 192 17.23 3.65 -5.11
CA LEU A 192 16.80 2.44 -5.80
C LEU A 192 15.78 2.75 -6.89
N SER A 193 15.85 1.97 -7.95
CA SER A 193 14.83 1.90 -9.00
C SER A 193 14.37 0.46 -9.21
N ALA A 194 13.21 0.28 -9.82
CA ALA A 194 12.65 -1.03 -10.11
C ALA A 194 12.19 -1.12 -11.56
N TYR A 195 12.67 -2.11 -12.30
CA TYR A 195 11.99 -2.54 -13.51
C TYR A 195 10.79 -3.40 -13.13
N ARG A 196 9.65 -3.12 -13.73
CA ARG A 196 8.43 -3.91 -13.59
C ARG A 196 8.14 -4.62 -14.88
N ILE A 197 8.06 -5.93 -14.81
CA ILE A 197 7.88 -6.83 -15.95
C ILE A 197 6.67 -7.69 -15.65
N LEU A 198 5.79 -7.83 -16.64
CA LEU A 198 4.64 -8.71 -16.58
C LEU A 198 4.56 -9.46 -17.92
N VAL A 199 4.52 -10.78 -17.85
CA VAL A 199 4.47 -11.66 -19.01
C VAL A 199 3.28 -12.60 -18.93
N GLU A 200 2.70 -12.94 -20.07
CA GLU A 200 1.69 -14.00 -20.16
C GLU A 200 2.41 -15.35 -20.07
N THR A 201 1.96 -16.22 -19.19
CA THR A 201 2.64 -17.49 -18.89
C THR A 201 2.68 -18.43 -20.10
N ASP A 202 1.67 -18.41 -20.96
CA ASP A 202 1.58 -19.21 -22.20
C ASP A 202 2.58 -18.77 -23.28
N LYS A 203 3.11 -17.55 -23.21
CA LYS A 203 4.14 -17.02 -24.11
C LYS A 203 5.57 -17.37 -23.67
N LEU A 204 5.73 -17.94 -22.48
CA LEU A 204 7.05 -18.29 -21.97
C LEU A 204 7.66 -19.48 -22.74
N PRO A 205 8.96 -19.41 -23.09
CA PRO A 205 9.65 -20.55 -23.66
C PRO A 205 9.78 -21.67 -22.62
N LYS A 206 10.14 -22.87 -23.07
CA LYS A 206 10.54 -23.92 -22.15
C LYS A 206 11.79 -23.49 -21.41
N LEU A 207 11.66 -23.30 -20.10
CA LEU A 207 12.76 -22.84 -19.25
C LEU A 207 13.73 -24.01 -18.94
N GLU A 208 15.03 -23.75 -19.07
CA GLU A 208 16.09 -24.69 -18.73
C GLU A 208 16.41 -24.60 -17.21
N VAL A 209 15.48 -25.05 -16.39
CA VAL A 209 15.60 -25.10 -14.92
C VAL A 209 14.84 -26.29 -14.40
N SER A 210 15.35 -26.93 -13.33
CA SER A 210 14.63 -28.02 -12.69
C SER A 210 13.41 -27.51 -11.90
N GLU A 211 12.33 -28.29 -11.88
CA GLU A 211 11.07 -27.92 -11.21
C GLU A 211 11.24 -27.71 -9.70
N ASP A 212 12.19 -28.36 -9.06
CA ASP A 212 12.52 -28.12 -7.63
C ASP A 212 13.14 -26.76 -7.40
N VAL A 213 13.85 -26.21 -8.38
CA VAL A 213 14.41 -24.85 -8.30
C VAL A 213 13.35 -23.83 -8.68
N PHE A 214 12.63 -24.05 -9.77
CA PHE A 214 11.61 -23.13 -10.25
C PHE A 214 10.52 -23.85 -11.04
N ASP A 215 9.28 -23.70 -10.59
CA ASP A 215 8.09 -24.21 -11.25
C ASP A 215 7.09 -23.07 -11.42
N LEU A 216 6.72 -22.77 -12.68
CA LEU A 216 5.72 -21.75 -13.01
C LEU A 216 4.32 -22.04 -12.47
N LYS A 217 4.00 -23.32 -12.25
CA LYS A 217 2.70 -23.76 -11.71
C LYS A 217 2.60 -23.59 -10.20
N ARG A 218 3.73 -23.45 -9.54
CA ARG A 218 3.78 -23.31 -8.09
C ARG A 218 3.43 -21.88 -7.67
N SER A 219 2.42 -21.74 -6.85
CA SER A 219 2.03 -20.46 -6.28
C SER A 219 3.00 -20.06 -5.16
N ALA A 220 4.13 -19.48 -5.54
CA ALA A 220 5.16 -19.06 -4.58
C ALA A 220 5.83 -17.76 -5.02
N THR A 221 6.05 -16.87 -4.07
CA THR A 221 6.93 -15.70 -4.28
C THR A 221 8.38 -16.15 -4.21
N THR A 222 9.13 -15.95 -5.28
CA THR A 222 10.57 -16.24 -5.34
C THR A 222 11.37 -14.95 -5.38
N MET A 223 12.39 -14.84 -4.53
CA MET A 223 13.35 -13.74 -4.56
C MET A 223 14.74 -14.27 -4.91
N ILE A 224 15.41 -13.66 -5.88
CA ILE A 224 16.81 -13.91 -6.21
C ILE A 224 17.62 -12.70 -5.75
N VAL A 225 18.66 -12.96 -4.92
CA VAL A 225 19.48 -11.91 -4.34
C VAL A 225 20.88 -11.93 -4.94
N GLY A 226 21.26 -10.85 -5.63
CA GLY A 226 22.61 -10.51 -6.01
C GLY A 226 23.26 -9.54 -5.01
N HIS A 227 24.41 -8.98 -5.38
CA HIS A 227 25.16 -8.06 -4.52
C HIS A 227 24.37 -6.77 -4.23
N ASP A 228 23.94 -6.08 -5.27
CA ASP A 228 23.24 -4.78 -5.24
C ASP A 228 21.88 -4.81 -5.98
N LYS A 229 21.51 -5.96 -6.54
CA LYS A 229 20.29 -6.17 -7.32
C LYS A 229 19.48 -7.32 -6.76
N ARG A 230 18.17 -7.26 -6.96
CA ARG A 230 17.25 -8.31 -6.51
C ARG A 230 16.13 -8.45 -7.52
N ILE A 231 15.63 -9.67 -7.66
CA ILE A 231 14.44 -9.97 -8.44
C ILE A 231 13.43 -10.59 -7.50
N ILE A 232 12.24 -10.03 -7.42
CA ILE A 232 11.09 -10.61 -6.76
C ILE A 232 10.10 -11.00 -7.86
N MET A 233 9.67 -12.25 -7.87
CA MET A 233 8.82 -12.76 -8.93
C MET A 233 7.80 -13.77 -8.41
N GLY A 234 6.70 -13.93 -9.14
CA GLY A 234 5.64 -14.86 -8.80
C GLY A 234 4.53 -14.88 -9.83
N PRO A 235 3.59 -15.84 -9.71
CA PRO A 235 2.44 -15.96 -10.57
C PRO A 235 1.31 -15.01 -10.17
N GLY A 236 0.38 -14.79 -11.08
CA GLY A 236 -0.87 -14.07 -10.85
C GLY A 236 -1.97 -14.52 -11.80
N ARG A 237 -3.21 -14.09 -11.58
CA ARG A 237 -4.39 -14.46 -12.39
C ARG A 237 -4.53 -15.97 -12.58
N GLY A 238 -4.48 -16.74 -11.49
CA GLY A 238 -4.57 -18.19 -11.59
C GLY A 238 -3.43 -18.86 -12.35
N GLY A 239 -2.26 -18.20 -12.44
CA GLY A 239 -1.10 -18.68 -13.18
C GLY A 239 -1.05 -18.24 -14.66
N GLU A 240 -2.03 -17.43 -15.14
CA GLU A 240 -2.03 -16.91 -16.52
C GLU A 240 -0.96 -15.82 -16.75
N MET A 241 -0.55 -15.15 -15.68
CA MET A 241 0.46 -14.08 -15.72
C MET A 241 1.62 -14.41 -14.78
N PHE A 242 2.81 -13.97 -15.15
CA PHE A 242 4.00 -14.04 -14.32
C PHE A 242 4.66 -12.68 -14.23
N GLY A 243 4.91 -12.20 -13.02
CA GLY A 243 5.44 -10.86 -12.78
C GLY A 243 6.81 -10.88 -12.14
N LEU A 244 7.63 -9.90 -12.53
CA LEU A 244 8.94 -9.65 -11.93
C LEU A 244 9.04 -8.18 -11.52
N VAL A 245 9.57 -7.95 -10.31
CA VAL A 245 10.03 -6.64 -9.82
C VAL A 245 11.54 -6.74 -9.64
N CYS A 246 12.26 -6.06 -10.51
CA CYS A 246 13.72 -6.16 -10.60
C CYS A 246 14.35 -4.89 -10.03
N LEU A 247 14.82 -4.96 -8.77
CA LEU A 247 15.44 -3.85 -8.05
C LEU A 247 16.89 -3.65 -8.50
N VAL A 248 17.22 -2.41 -8.80
CA VAL A 248 18.57 -1.96 -9.18
C VAL A 248 18.94 -0.68 -8.43
N PRO A 249 20.22 -0.36 -8.24
CA PRO A 249 20.65 0.98 -7.86
C PRO A 249 20.06 2.01 -8.84
N ASP A 250 19.60 3.14 -8.32
CA ASP A 250 19.03 4.18 -9.16
C ASP A 250 20.11 4.79 -10.07
N PRO A 251 19.97 4.77 -11.39
CA PRO A 251 20.93 5.38 -12.29
C PRO A 251 20.98 6.91 -12.22
N ASN A 252 19.94 7.53 -11.64
CA ASN A 252 19.84 8.99 -11.46
C ASN A 252 19.29 9.35 -10.07
N PRO A 253 20.06 9.06 -8.99
CA PRO A 253 19.57 9.22 -7.61
C PRO A 253 19.22 10.67 -7.25
N ASP A 254 19.88 11.65 -7.87
CA ASP A 254 19.66 13.07 -7.65
C ASP A 254 18.66 13.71 -8.63
N GLY A 255 18.08 12.88 -9.51
CA GLY A 255 17.20 13.34 -10.58
C GLY A 255 15.90 13.95 -10.03
N GLU A 256 15.76 15.26 -10.20
CA GLU A 256 14.51 15.99 -9.94
C GLU A 256 13.43 15.75 -11.01
N GLY A 257 13.56 14.68 -11.79
CA GLY A 257 12.65 14.37 -12.89
C GLY A 257 11.18 14.33 -12.46
N THR A 258 10.32 14.96 -13.23
CA THR A 258 8.87 14.96 -13.02
C THR A 258 8.24 13.60 -13.28
N SER A 259 8.90 12.75 -14.06
CA SER A 259 8.47 11.37 -14.36
C SER A 259 9.27 10.37 -13.51
N TRP A 260 8.56 9.59 -12.70
CA TRP A 260 9.14 8.49 -11.90
C TRP A 260 8.96 7.14 -12.61
N ASN A 261 8.37 7.15 -13.77
CA ASN A 261 8.10 5.98 -14.61
C ASN A 261 8.55 6.32 -16.02
N ASN A 262 9.67 5.78 -16.43
CA ASN A 262 10.21 5.99 -17.77
C ASN A 262 10.22 4.65 -18.52
N PRO A 263 9.77 4.63 -19.79
CA PRO A 263 10.01 3.47 -20.65
C PRO A 263 11.49 3.13 -20.64
N ALA A 264 11.81 1.85 -20.56
CA ALA A 264 13.18 1.36 -20.57
C ALA A 264 13.36 0.34 -21.70
N PRO A 265 14.47 0.39 -22.46
CA PRO A 265 14.80 -0.64 -23.43
C PRO A 265 14.98 -2.00 -22.76
N LEU A 266 14.45 -3.06 -23.35
CA LEU A 266 14.59 -4.42 -22.82
C LEU A 266 16.06 -4.83 -22.69
N GLU A 267 16.90 -4.39 -23.60
CA GLU A 267 18.35 -4.65 -23.63
C GLU A 267 19.03 -4.13 -22.35
N GLU A 268 18.63 -2.97 -21.84
CA GLU A 268 19.16 -2.42 -20.58
C GLU A 268 18.86 -3.34 -19.40
N VAL A 269 17.65 -3.89 -19.34
CA VAL A 269 17.25 -4.82 -18.28
C VAL A 269 18.06 -6.12 -18.38
N LEU A 270 18.14 -6.70 -19.56
CA LEU A 270 18.91 -7.94 -19.79
C LEU A 270 20.38 -7.76 -19.44
N GLU A 271 20.99 -6.62 -19.80
CA GLU A 271 22.37 -6.29 -19.43
C GLU A 271 22.50 -6.09 -17.91
N ALA A 272 21.58 -5.37 -17.28
CA ALA A 272 21.61 -5.13 -15.83
C ALA A 272 21.58 -6.44 -15.03
N PHE A 273 20.90 -7.46 -15.54
CA PHE A 273 20.74 -8.78 -14.88
C PHE A 273 21.51 -9.92 -15.56
N LYS A 274 22.56 -9.62 -16.35
CA LYS A 274 23.35 -10.63 -17.07
C LYS A 274 24.03 -11.66 -16.17
N ALA A 275 24.31 -11.33 -14.90
CA ALA A 275 24.88 -12.24 -13.92
C ALA A 275 23.85 -13.17 -13.26
N PHE A 276 22.55 -12.93 -13.49
CA PHE A 276 21.46 -13.75 -12.95
C PHE A 276 21.22 -14.98 -13.84
N PRO A 277 20.46 -16.01 -13.36
CA PRO A 277 20.27 -17.24 -14.10
C PRO A 277 19.69 -17.01 -15.50
N ALA A 278 20.11 -17.82 -16.48
CA ALA A 278 19.66 -17.67 -17.88
C ALA A 278 18.15 -17.78 -18.01
N TRP A 279 17.53 -18.75 -17.32
CA TRP A 279 16.07 -18.93 -17.35
C TRP A 279 15.26 -17.71 -16.85
N VAL A 280 15.81 -16.90 -15.94
CA VAL A 280 15.16 -15.64 -15.51
C VAL A 280 15.21 -14.60 -16.63
N ARG A 281 16.34 -14.51 -17.33
CA ARG A 281 16.48 -13.62 -18.48
C ARG A 281 15.61 -14.04 -19.65
N ASP A 282 15.39 -15.37 -19.81
CA ASP A 282 14.45 -15.89 -20.83
C ASP A 282 13.02 -15.45 -20.52
N ILE A 283 12.62 -15.42 -19.24
CA ILE A 283 11.33 -14.83 -18.81
C ILE A 283 11.30 -13.33 -19.13
N MET A 284 12.33 -12.58 -18.74
CA MET A 284 12.42 -11.13 -18.98
C MET A 284 12.33 -10.79 -20.45
N SER A 285 12.92 -11.61 -21.33
CA SER A 285 12.95 -11.39 -22.79
C SER A 285 11.57 -11.43 -23.43
N GLN A 286 10.56 -11.99 -22.76
CA GLN A 286 9.18 -12.04 -23.23
C GLN A 286 8.35 -10.81 -22.78
N ALA A 287 8.96 -9.83 -22.12
CA ALA A 287 8.27 -8.62 -21.68
C ALA A 287 7.78 -7.80 -22.89
N PRO A 288 6.46 -7.52 -23.02
CA PRO A 288 5.95 -6.68 -24.08
C PRO A 288 6.36 -5.22 -23.90
N ASP A 289 6.42 -4.78 -22.63
CA ASP A 289 6.79 -3.42 -22.23
C ASP A 289 7.57 -3.48 -20.92
N VAL A 290 8.57 -2.62 -20.80
CA VAL A 290 9.35 -2.45 -19.58
C VAL A 290 9.40 -0.98 -19.20
N ALA A 291 9.22 -0.70 -17.92
CA ALA A 291 9.38 0.63 -17.37
C ALA A 291 10.26 0.62 -16.13
N LEU A 292 11.13 1.62 -16.03
CA LEU A 292 11.96 1.85 -14.85
C LEU A 292 11.26 2.85 -13.93
N TRP A 293 11.02 2.44 -12.70
CA TRP A 293 10.36 3.22 -11.68
C TRP A 293 11.37 3.66 -10.61
N GLN A 294 11.63 4.96 -10.49
CA GLN A 294 12.39 5.47 -9.35
C GLN A 294 11.59 5.22 -8.07
N LEU A 295 12.19 4.52 -7.12
CA LEU A 295 11.55 4.25 -5.83
C LEU A 295 11.76 5.44 -4.90
N ARG A 296 10.66 5.91 -4.35
CA ARG A 296 10.63 7.01 -3.40
C ARG A 296 9.84 6.61 -2.17
N ASP A 297 10.18 7.21 -1.06
CA ASP A 297 9.39 7.15 0.17
C ASP A 297 9.27 8.55 0.79
N ILE A 298 8.65 8.65 1.95
CA ILE A 298 8.60 9.88 2.75
C ILE A 298 9.16 9.61 4.15
N ASP A 299 9.72 10.62 4.78
CA ASP A 299 10.05 10.52 6.21
C ASP A 299 8.77 10.42 7.05
N PRO A 300 8.82 9.72 8.21
CA PRO A 300 7.68 9.68 9.11
C PRO A 300 7.19 11.10 9.45
N LEU A 301 5.91 11.34 9.19
CA LEU A 301 5.28 12.63 9.46
C LEU A 301 5.03 12.78 10.96
N THR A 302 5.07 13.99 11.48
CA THR A 302 4.77 14.26 12.90
C THR A 302 3.27 14.27 13.21
N THR A 303 2.44 14.40 12.18
CA THR A 303 0.98 14.30 12.27
C THR A 303 0.39 13.76 10.99
N TRP A 304 -0.73 13.02 11.09
CA TRP A 304 -1.53 12.57 9.97
C TRP A 304 -2.91 13.21 9.95
N THR A 305 -3.22 14.07 10.93
CA THR A 305 -4.54 14.69 11.03
C THR A 305 -4.46 16.15 11.41
N LYS A 306 -5.44 16.94 10.92
CA LYS A 306 -5.68 18.33 11.26
C LYS A 306 -7.15 18.66 11.06
N GLY A 307 -7.80 19.22 12.08
CA GLY A 307 -9.24 19.51 12.01
C GLY A 307 -10.06 18.29 11.59
N ARG A 308 -10.77 18.38 10.47
CA ARG A 308 -11.60 17.32 9.88
C ARG A 308 -10.87 16.41 8.88
N ALA A 309 -9.57 16.62 8.66
CA ALA A 309 -8.79 15.91 7.66
C ALA A 309 -7.85 14.86 8.27
N ILE A 310 -7.73 13.70 7.61
CA ILE A 310 -6.78 12.64 7.93
C ILE A 310 -6.11 12.10 6.67
N LEU A 311 -4.84 11.71 6.78
CA LEU A 311 -4.06 11.05 5.74
C LEU A 311 -4.06 9.54 5.95
N ILE A 312 -4.12 8.77 4.85
CA ILE A 312 -4.00 7.31 4.84
C ILE A 312 -3.16 6.81 3.67
N GLY A 313 -2.65 5.57 3.78
CA GLY A 313 -1.84 4.95 2.73
C GLY A 313 -0.59 5.76 2.41
N ASP A 314 -0.21 5.81 1.14
CA ASP A 314 1.01 6.51 0.70
C ASP A 314 0.96 8.03 0.94
N ALA A 315 -0.19 8.63 1.19
CA ALA A 315 -0.28 10.02 1.61
C ALA A 315 0.28 10.22 3.02
N ALA A 316 0.16 9.23 3.90
CA ALA A 316 0.63 9.26 5.28
C ALA A 316 2.01 8.59 5.47
N HIS A 317 2.25 7.45 4.80
CA HIS A 317 3.38 6.57 5.11
C HIS A 317 3.93 5.82 3.88
N ALA A 318 4.11 6.52 2.74
CA ALA A 318 4.73 5.92 1.56
C ALA A 318 6.03 5.21 1.93
N MET A 319 6.17 3.95 1.51
CA MET A 319 7.27 3.06 1.88
C MET A 319 7.81 2.27 0.71
N LEU A 320 9.03 1.78 0.85
CA LEU A 320 9.64 0.90 -0.14
C LEU A 320 8.91 -0.45 -0.23
N PRO A 321 8.83 -1.06 -1.44
CA PRO A 321 8.09 -2.30 -1.66
C PRO A 321 8.79 -3.55 -1.11
N THR A 322 9.93 -3.41 -0.42
CA THR A 322 10.79 -4.51 0.03
C THR A 322 10.13 -5.51 0.98
N GLN A 323 9.01 -5.12 1.61
CA GLN A 323 8.23 -5.97 2.52
C GLN A 323 6.85 -6.35 1.96
N GLY A 324 6.44 -5.79 0.82
CA GLY A 324 5.11 -6.00 0.26
C GLY A 324 3.96 -5.54 1.17
N GLN A 325 4.20 -4.54 2.04
CA GLN A 325 3.25 -4.11 3.05
C GLN A 325 2.43 -2.85 2.67
N GLY A 326 2.79 -2.09 1.64
CA GLY A 326 2.13 -0.82 1.35
C GLY A 326 0.61 -0.94 1.18
N ALA A 327 0.14 -1.89 0.38
CA ALA A 327 -1.30 -2.14 0.22
C ALA A 327 -1.93 -2.67 1.51
N SER A 328 -1.24 -3.56 2.23
CA SER A 328 -1.73 -4.12 3.49
C SER A 328 -1.90 -3.04 4.55
N GLN A 329 -0.97 -2.09 4.66
CA GLN A 329 -1.09 -0.96 5.58
C GLN A 329 -2.24 -0.03 5.20
N SER A 330 -2.48 0.20 3.90
CA SER A 330 -3.64 0.96 3.42
C SER A 330 -4.98 0.30 3.79
N ILE A 331 -5.05 -1.02 3.76
CA ILE A 331 -6.24 -1.79 4.20
C ILE A 331 -6.42 -1.68 5.72
N GLU A 332 -5.34 -1.75 6.51
CA GLU A 332 -5.40 -1.54 7.96
C GLU A 332 -5.83 -0.11 8.31
N ASP A 333 -5.42 0.91 7.56
CA ASP A 333 -5.89 2.29 7.75
C ASP A 333 -7.41 2.39 7.55
N ALA A 334 -7.91 1.74 6.50
CA ALA A 334 -9.35 1.72 6.22
C ALA A 334 -10.16 0.99 7.31
N GLU A 335 -9.62 -0.10 7.86
CA GLU A 335 -10.22 -0.79 9.01
C GLU A 335 -10.22 0.10 10.25
N ALA A 336 -9.13 0.84 10.50
CA ALA A 336 -9.04 1.78 11.61
C ALA A 336 -10.05 2.93 11.47
N LEU A 337 -10.26 3.46 10.26
CA LEU A 337 -11.33 4.43 10.00
C LEU A 337 -12.69 3.86 10.37
N GLN A 338 -13.01 2.65 9.93
CA GLN A 338 -14.26 1.97 10.30
C GLN A 338 -14.39 1.79 11.82
N ALA A 339 -13.33 1.36 12.47
CA ALA A 339 -13.32 1.04 13.89
C ALA A 339 -13.59 2.25 14.80
N PHE A 340 -13.10 3.43 14.42
CA PHE A 340 -13.17 4.63 15.27
C PHE A 340 -14.18 5.68 14.78
N LEU A 341 -14.60 5.66 13.51
CA LEU A 341 -15.62 6.58 12.99
C LEU A 341 -17.02 5.97 12.97
N SER A 342 -17.22 4.71 13.38
CA SER A 342 -18.50 4.02 13.32
C SER A 342 -19.63 4.72 14.10
N ASP A 343 -19.27 5.46 15.15
CA ASP A 343 -20.23 6.13 16.04
C ASP A 343 -20.39 7.64 15.71
N SER A 344 -19.70 8.15 14.68
CA SER A 344 -19.84 9.55 14.27
C SER A 344 -21.00 9.73 13.30
N ASP A 345 -21.84 10.70 13.56
CA ASP A 345 -22.84 11.14 12.59
C ASP A 345 -22.40 12.44 11.87
N SER A 346 -23.11 12.81 10.83
CA SER A 346 -22.85 14.04 10.05
C SER A 346 -23.01 15.32 10.86
N LYS A 347 -23.53 15.23 12.10
CA LYS A 347 -23.75 16.34 13.03
C LYS A 347 -22.64 16.50 14.07
N SER A 348 -21.67 15.61 14.10
CA SER A 348 -20.54 15.68 15.03
C SER A 348 -19.78 17.00 14.88
N SER A 349 -19.44 17.62 15.98
CA SER A 349 -18.63 18.85 16.01
C SER A 349 -17.24 18.62 15.41
N GLY A 350 -16.56 19.69 15.01
CA GLY A 350 -15.18 19.60 14.52
C GLY A 350 -14.24 18.94 15.53
N ASP A 351 -14.41 19.28 16.82
CA ASP A 351 -13.57 18.74 17.88
C ASP A 351 -13.82 17.24 18.14
N GLU A 352 -15.06 16.78 18.05
CA GLU A 352 -15.40 15.35 18.15
C GLU A 352 -14.81 14.54 17.00
N VAL A 353 -14.96 15.04 15.76
CA VAL A 353 -14.32 14.42 14.58
C VAL A 353 -12.82 14.38 14.76
N HIS A 354 -12.19 15.50 15.13
CA HIS A 354 -10.74 15.54 15.33
C HIS A 354 -10.26 14.53 16.39
N ALA A 355 -10.96 14.41 17.51
CA ALA A 355 -10.62 13.43 18.55
C ALA A 355 -10.67 11.98 18.04
N GLN A 356 -11.67 11.64 17.21
CA GLN A 356 -11.78 10.32 16.59
C GLN A 356 -10.62 10.09 15.58
N LEU A 357 -10.29 11.09 14.76
CA LEU A 357 -9.16 11.01 13.84
C LEU A 357 -7.83 10.84 14.59
N GLN A 358 -7.64 11.52 15.72
CA GLN A 358 -6.46 11.33 16.55
C GLN A 358 -6.38 9.91 17.14
N ALA A 359 -7.50 9.30 17.51
CA ALA A 359 -7.53 7.92 18.01
C ALA A 359 -7.10 6.93 16.92
N ILE A 360 -7.49 7.17 15.64
CA ILE A 360 -7.02 6.40 14.49
C ILE A 360 -5.51 6.52 14.33
N VAL A 361 -4.99 7.75 14.35
CA VAL A 361 -3.55 8.01 14.24
C VAL A 361 -2.80 7.30 15.37
N SER A 362 -3.27 7.39 16.61
CA SER A 362 -2.66 6.72 17.77
C SER A 362 -2.59 5.20 17.60
N ALA A 363 -3.61 4.58 16.99
CA ALA A 363 -3.62 3.14 16.74
C ALA A 363 -2.71 2.71 15.58
N ARG A 364 -2.42 3.62 14.61
CA ARG A 364 -1.75 3.27 13.36
C ARG A 364 -0.30 3.75 13.26
N TYR A 365 0.01 4.90 13.86
CA TYR A 365 1.24 5.64 13.61
C TYR A 365 2.51 4.82 13.90
N GLU A 366 2.64 4.27 15.10
CA GLU A 366 3.85 3.49 15.47
C GLU A 366 4.01 2.25 14.59
N ARG A 367 2.89 1.56 14.33
CA ARG A 367 2.90 0.35 13.52
C ARG A 367 3.34 0.63 12.09
N ALA A 368 2.73 1.59 11.42
CA ALA A 368 3.08 1.94 10.04
C ALA A 368 4.51 2.50 9.94
N SER A 369 4.93 3.34 10.90
CA SER A 369 6.28 3.90 10.96
C SER A 369 7.36 2.83 11.16
N LEU A 370 7.12 1.82 12.00
CA LEU A 370 8.04 0.70 12.18
C LEU A 370 8.18 -0.13 10.89
N ILE A 371 7.06 -0.41 10.20
CA ILE A 371 7.06 -1.14 8.93
C ILE A 371 7.78 -0.33 7.84
N GLN A 372 7.59 0.98 7.80
CA GLN A 372 8.29 1.89 6.90
C GLN A 372 9.81 1.87 7.16
N ALA A 373 10.24 1.98 8.42
CA ALA A 373 11.64 1.94 8.82
C ALA A 373 12.29 0.58 8.46
N TYR A 374 11.57 -0.53 8.68
CA TYR A 374 12.06 -1.86 8.32
C TYR A 374 12.15 -2.03 6.79
N SER A 375 11.22 -1.47 6.04
CA SER A 375 11.26 -1.47 4.57
C SER A 375 12.53 -0.75 4.04
N ARG A 376 12.90 0.37 4.65
CA ARG A 376 14.17 1.08 4.35
C ARG A 376 15.39 0.24 4.73
N LEU A 377 15.38 -0.40 5.89
CA LEU A 377 16.49 -1.25 6.34
C LEU A 377 16.72 -2.41 5.36
N GLN A 378 15.66 -3.06 4.90
CA GLN A 378 15.77 -4.18 3.96
C GLN A 378 16.21 -3.75 2.56
N ALA A 379 16.06 -2.49 2.19
CA ALA A 379 16.56 -1.94 0.93
C ALA A 379 18.08 -1.83 0.88
N LYS A 380 18.74 -1.66 2.04
CA LYS A 380 20.21 -1.51 2.12
C LYS A 380 20.92 -2.83 1.79
N PRO A 381 22.15 -2.77 1.21
CA PRO A 381 23.02 -3.94 1.10
C PRO A 381 23.27 -4.59 2.47
N ALA A 382 23.41 -5.92 2.50
CA ALA A 382 23.58 -6.65 3.77
C ALA A 382 24.79 -6.18 4.60
N ALA A 383 25.87 -5.76 3.93
CA ALA A 383 27.09 -5.27 4.58
C ALA A 383 26.95 -3.87 5.23
N SER A 384 25.93 -3.11 4.85
CA SER A 384 25.70 -1.72 5.33
C SER A 384 24.55 -1.61 6.31
N LYS A 385 23.95 -2.73 6.75
CA LYS A 385 22.80 -2.72 7.67
C LYS A 385 23.23 -2.28 9.06
N ASP A 386 22.90 -1.04 9.43
CA ASP A 386 22.96 -0.57 10.81
C ASP A 386 21.63 -0.93 11.50
N ASN A 387 21.68 -1.87 12.44
CA ASN A 387 20.50 -2.42 13.11
C ASN A 387 19.98 -1.58 14.28
N LYS A 388 20.46 -0.34 14.45
CA LYS A 388 20.07 0.50 15.60
C LYS A 388 18.60 0.94 15.59
N THR A 389 17.97 0.99 14.41
CA THR A 389 16.60 1.52 14.25
C THR A 389 15.52 0.47 14.42
N VAL A 390 15.81 -0.80 14.08
CA VAL A 390 14.84 -1.91 14.17
C VAL A 390 15.52 -3.11 14.83
N GLN A 391 14.98 -3.54 15.96
CA GLN A 391 15.55 -4.63 16.77
C GLN A 391 15.01 -6.01 16.41
N LEU A 392 13.91 -6.09 15.62
CA LEU A 392 13.26 -7.34 15.26
C LEU A 392 14.06 -8.08 14.18
N ASN A 393 14.24 -9.39 14.36
CA ASN A 393 14.73 -10.25 13.29
C ASN A 393 13.64 -10.51 12.23
N PRO A 394 13.94 -11.08 11.05
CA PRO A 394 12.95 -11.26 9.97
C PRO A 394 11.72 -12.08 10.37
N GLN A 395 11.86 -13.09 11.22
CA GLN A 395 10.75 -13.91 11.69
C GLN A 395 9.86 -13.13 12.67
N GLU A 396 10.45 -12.47 13.65
CA GLU A 396 9.74 -11.61 14.60
C GLU A 396 8.99 -10.47 13.88
N PHE A 397 9.61 -9.92 12.82
CA PHE A 397 8.98 -8.88 12.02
C PHE A 397 7.81 -9.42 11.20
N MET A 398 7.91 -10.64 10.65
CA MET A 398 6.79 -11.30 9.98
C MET A 398 5.63 -11.55 10.96
N GLU A 399 5.92 -12.04 12.16
CA GLU A 399 4.93 -12.24 13.21
C GLU A 399 4.28 -10.91 13.61
N TYR A 400 5.06 -9.86 13.81
CA TYR A 400 4.56 -8.50 14.07
C TYR A 400 3.60 -8.01 12.98
N ASN A 401 3.96 -8.20 11.71
CA ASN A 401 3.15 -7.79 10.58
C ASN A 401 1.84 -8.57 10.48
N CYS A 402 1.90 -9.90 10.58
CA CYS A 402 0.78 -10.77 10.25
C CYS A 402 -0.21 -10.96 11.43
N ASN A 403 0.24 -10.76 12.68
CA ASN A 403 -0.56 -10.90 13.90
C ASN A 403 -1.39 -9.65 14.25
N TYR A 404 -1.85 -8.91 13.25
CA TYR A 404 -2.76 -7.79 13.43
C TYR A 404 -4.21 -8.29 13.52
N SER A 405 -4.93 -7.88 14.58
CA SER A 405 -6.31 -8.30 14.88
C SER A 405 -7.31 -7.13 14.87
N GLY A 406 -6.94 -6.02 14.27
CA GLY A 406 -7.73 -4.80 14.17
C GLY A 406 -7.21 -3.65 15.05
N ALA A 407 -7.59 -2.42 14.66
CA ALA A 407 -7.07 -1.19 15.28
C ALA A 407 -7.46 -1.03 16.76
N LYS A 408 -8.68 -1.43 17.13
CA LYS A 408 -9.12 -1.38 18.55
C LYS A 408 -8.34 -2.35 19.43
N ASP A 409 -8.10 -3.58 18.96
CA ASP A 409 -7.29 -4.57 19.66
C ASP A 409 -5.83 -4.10 19.78
N TRP A 410 -5.28 -3.57 18.68
CA TRP A 410 -3.93 -3.02 18.66
C TRP A 410 -3.76 -1.88 19.65
N ALA A 411 -4.64 -0.88 19.65
CA ALA A 411 -4.63 0.24 20.58
C ALA A 411 -4.77 -0.21 22.05
N LYS A 412 -5.52 -1.28 22.33
CA LYS A 412 -5.62 -1.87 23.65
C LYS A 412 -4.28 -2.48 24.09
N ARG A 413 -3.65 -3.27 23.23
CA ARG A 413 -2.34 -3.91 23.53
C ARG A 413 -1.23 -2.89 23.75
N GLN A 414 -1.21 -1.79 23.00
CA GLN A 414 -0.26 -0.69 23.20
C GLN A 414 -0.41 -0.10 24.61
N ARG A 415 -1.63 0.27 25.02
CA ARG A 415 -1.90 0.82 26.37
C ARG A 415 -1.49 -0.15 27.47
N GLU A 416 -1.81 -1.43 27.33
CA GLU A 416 -1.41 -2.46 28.31
C GLU A 416 0.11 -2.59 28.44
N ALA A 417 0.83 -2.50 27.30
CA ALA A 417 2.30 -2.53 27.28
C ALA A 417 2.92 -1.29 27.95
N GLU A 418 2.38 -0.10 27.68
CA GLU A 418 2.81 1.16 28.31
C GLU A 418 2.58 1.14 29.83
N GLU A 419 1.42 0.67 30.29
CA GLU A 419 1.12 0.52 31.70
C GLU A 419 2.08 -0.47 32.39
N MET A 420 2.41 -1.59 31.77
CA MET A 420 3.38 -2.54 32.29
C MET A 420 4.78 -1.92 32.39
N ALA A 421 5.22 -1.21 31.34
CA ALA A 421 6.51 -0.54 31.33
C ALA A 421 6.59 0.53 32.45
N TYR A 422 5.53 1.31 32.62
CA TYR A 422 5.45 2.31 33.70
C TYR A 422 5.56 1.65 35.08
N LYS A 423 4.80 0.57 35.32
CA LYS A 423 4.84 -0.17 36.59
C LYS A 423 6.22 -0.76 36.90
N GLN A 424 6.92 -1.29 35.85
CA GLN A 424 8.29 -1.82 35.99
C GLN A 424 9.31 -0.72 36.31
N THR A 425 9.17 0.45 35.73
CA THR A 425 10.06 1.60 35.99
C THR A 425 9.83 2.15 37.37
N ALA A 426 8.55 2.28 37.82
CA ALA A 426 8.18 2.72 39.17
C ALA A 426 8.63 1.73 40.23
N ALA A 427 8.68 0.43 39.96
CA ALA A 427 9.16 -0.61 40.91
C ALA A 427 10.70 -0.65 41.06
N ARG A 428 11.44 -0.02 40.12
CA ARG A 428 12.92 0.08 40.15
C ARG A 428 13.45 1.40 40.68
N ALA A 429 12.58 2.41 40.83
CA ALA A 429 12.83 3.68 41.49
C ALA A 429 12.51 3.65 42.98
#